data_7376619fafdad72dc22d4e73b9fa2e38
#
_entry.id   7376619fafdad72dc22d4e73b9fa2e38
#
_cell.length_a   1.000
_cell.length_b   1.000
_cell.length_c   1.000
_cell.angle_alpha   90.00
_cell.angle_beta   90.00
_cell.angle_gamma   90.00
#
_symmetry.space_group_name_H-M   'P 1'
#
loop_
_entity.id
_entity.type
_entity.pdbx_description
1 polymer ?
#
loop_
_entity_poly.entity_id
_entity_poly.type
_entity_poly.pdbx_seq_one_letter_code
_entity_poly.pdbx_strand_id
1 'polypeptide(L)'
;MEDFEKELAEVSKYFENFAMTDYELRGFLALILLGASTPDTIAMTAKIPRTSTYKVLEKLEERGFITSLEGRPKVFKAKNVYEIRKNFSKNLDILFDKLTDLNELLTQQGLPQLIYTIYGRERVLEKMKEVLNSAERSAYISTPKLRELRQELGKEIESAITRNVTVSIVAPDNQRVPQGTRVFRNNSLIATDMVSDGTKALIASPDLSACGFTDNPLLAEHINTYIEMLTNKKI
;
A
#
# COMPACT_ATOMS: atom_id res chain seq x y z
N MET A 1 -16.87 -26.52 20.06
CA MET A 1 -16.97 -26.87 18.62
C MET A 1 -17.34 -25.64 17.78
N GLU A 2 -18.30 -24.85 18.20
CA GLU A 2 -18.74 -23.62 17.50
C GLU A 2 -17.61 -22.57 17.33
N ASP A 3 -16.79 -22.38 18.36
CA ASP A 3 -15.63 -21.47 18.28
C ASP A 3 -14.55 -21.96 17.29
N PHE A 4 -14.36 -23.28 17.20
CA PHE A 4 -13.39 -23.86 16.26
C PHE A 4 -13.84 -23.72 14.81
N GLU A 5 -15.12 -23.92 14.49
CA GLU A 5 -15.67 -23.72 13.16
C GLU A 5 -15.61 -22.25 12.73
N LYS A 6 -15.82 -21.35 13.69
CA LYS A 6 -15.70 -19.90 13.45
C LYS A 6 -14.26 -19.49 13.14
N GLU A 7 -13.29 -19.96 13.92
CA GLU A 7 -11.85 -19.75 13.69
C GLU A 7 -11.41 -20.33 12.33
N LEU A 8 -11.91 -21.51 11.98
CA LEU A 8 -11.62 -22.15 10.70
C LEU A 8 -12.14 -21.35 9.51
N ALA A 9 -13.35 -20.79 9.63
CA ALA A 9 -13.94 -19.93 8.60
C ALA A 9 -13.18 -18.60 8.47
N GLU A 10 -12.68 -18.06 9.57
CA GLU A 10 -11.86 -16.86 9.57
C GLU A 10 -10.50 -17.09 8.90
N VAL A 11 -9.81 -18.17 9.29
CA VAL A 11 -8.53 -18.57 8.68
C VAL A 11 -8.69 -18.82 7.18
N SER A 12 -9.80 -19.41 6.75
CA SER A 12 -10.08 -19.68 5.33
C SER A 12 -10.07 -18.43 4.47
N LYS A 13 -10.60 -17.30 4.96
CA LYS A 13 -10.61 -16.00 4.25
C LYS A 13 -9.19 -15.49 3.96
N TYR A 14 -8.26 -15.68 4.90
CA TYR A 14 -6.87 -15.27 4.68
C TYR A 14 -6.15 -16.15 3.64
N PHE A 15 -6.54 -17.43 3.52
CA PHE A 15 -5.95 -18.32 2.52
C PHE A 15 -6.40 -18.03 1.08
N GLU A 16 -7.48 -17.29 0.86
CA GLU A 16 -7.86 -16.81 -0.48
C GLU A 16 -6.74 -15.98 -1.12
N ASN A 17 -6.04 -15.16 -0.32
CA ASN A 17 -4.91 -14.36 -0.77
C ASN A 17 -3.69 -15.20 -1.17
N PHE A 18 -3.62 -16.47 -0.75
CA PHE A 18 -2.56 -17.41 -1.13
C PHE A 18 -2.90 -18.23 -2.37
N ALA A 19 -3.97 -17.91 -3.09
CA ALA A 19 -4.43 -18.65 -4.27
C ALA A 19 -4.52 -20.17 -4.03
N MET A 20 -4.97 -20.58 -2.86
CA MET A 20 -5.30 -21.97 -2.56
C MET A 20 -6.69 -22.33 -3.09
N THR A 21 -6.79 -23.48 -3.71
CA THR A 21 -8.09 -24.05 -4.04
C THR A 21 -8.78 -24.57 -2.77
N ASP A 22 -10.10 -24.67 -2.79
CA ASP A 22 -10.88 -25.21 -1.67
C ASP A 22 -10.40 -26.62 -1.24
N TYR A 23 -10.02 -27.46 -2.20
CA TYR A 23 -9.47 -28.78 -1.89
C TYR A 23 -8.08 -28.73 -1.26
N GLU A 24 -7.20 -27.83 -1.71
CA GLU A 24 -5.88 -27.64 -1.10
C GLU A 24 -6.01 -27.15 0.35
N LEU A 25 -6.90 -26.19 0.59
CA LEU A 25 -7.15 -25.68 1.94
C LEU A 25 -7.69 -26.77 2.86
N ARG A 26 -8.73 -27.50 2.44
CA ARG A 26 -9.30 -28.59 3.22
C ARG A 26 -8.30 -29.72 3.50
N GLY A 27 -7.50 -30.09 2.50
CA GLY A 27 -6.43 -31.09 2.65
C GLY A 27 -5.36 -30.67 3.65
N PHE A 28 -4.93 -29.40 3.59
CA PHE A 28 -3.96 -28.82 4.52
C PHE A 28 -4.51 -28.77 5.96
N LEU A 29 -5.73 -28.28 6.15
CA LEU A 29 -6.37 -28.22 7.47
C LEU A 29 -6.59 -29.62 8.06
N ALA A 30 -6.98 -30.60 7.23
CA ALA A 30 -7.07 -32.00 7.68
C ALA A 30 -5.73 -32.51 8.20
N LEU A 31 -4.62 -32.19 7.54
CA LEU A 31 -3.27 -32.58 7.99
C LEU A 31 -2.83 -31.87 9.27
N ILE A 32 -3.25 -30.62 9.50
CA ILE A 32 -3.01 -29.94 10.77
C ILE A 32 -3.73 -30.65 11.90
N LEU A 33 -4.97 -31.10 11.67
CA LEU A 33 -5.79 -31.78 12.68
C LEU A 33 -5.32 -33.23 12.96
N LEU A 34 -5.02 -33.97 11.91
CA LEU A 34 -4.70 -35.41 12.00
C LEU A 34 -3.22 -35.66 12.33
N GLY A 35 -2.34 -34.69 12.05
CA GLY A 35 -0.90 -34.94 12.03
C GLY A 35 -0.49 -35.73 10.78
N ALA A 36 0.44 -36.68 10.97
CA ALA A 36 0.92 -37.52 9.86
C ALA A 36 -0.15 -38.55 9.46
N SER A 37 -0.58 -38.54 8.18
CA SER A 37 -1.71 -39.36 7.74
C SER A 37 -1.57 -39.84 6.31
N THR A 38 -2.26 -40.93 5.97
CA THR A 38 -2.30 -41.48 4.61
C THR A 38 -3.25 -40.67 3.71
N PRO A 39 -3.08 -40.71 2.38
CA PRO A 39 -3.99 -40.02 1.46
C PRO A 39 -5.46 -40.41 1.62
N ASP A 40 -5.74 -41.68 1.92
CA ASP A 40 -7.13 -42.13 2.14
C ASP A 40 -7.75 -41.49 3.37
N THR A 41 -7.01 -41.41 4.48
CA THR A 41 -7.48 -40.76 5.71
C THR A 41 -7.70 -39.27 5.50
N ILE A 42 -6.78 -38.63 4.76
CA ILE A 42 -6.90 -37.19 4.42
C ILE A 42 -8.13 -36.96 3.53
N ALA A 43 -8.33 -37.79 2.51
CA ALA A 43 -9.48 -37.71 1.61
C ALA A 43 -10.82 -37.77 2.38
N MET A 44 -10.93 -38.69 3.31
CA MET A 44 -12.12 -38.88 4.15
C MET A 44 -12.37 -37.65 5.06
N THR A 45 -11.33 -37.20 5.76
CA THR A 45 -11.43 -36.09 6.73
C THR A 45 -11.69 -34.75 6.01
N ALA A 46 -10.97 -34.49 4.92
CA ALA A 46 -11.10 -33.27 4.13
C ALA A 46 -12.33 -33.27 3.21
N LYS A 47 -13.05 -34.39 3.09
CA LYS A 47 -14.14 -34.59 2.13
C LYS A 47 -13.72 -34.26 0.69
N ILE A 48 -12.55 -34.76 0.29
CA ILE A 48 -11.99 -34.61 -1.05
C ILE A 48 -12.14 -35.95 -1.80
N PRO A 49 -12.53 -35.96 -3.09
CA PRO A 49 -12.55 -37.17 -3.87
C PRO A 49 -11.16 -37.85 -3.90
N ARG A 50 -11.09 -39.16 -3.68
CA ARG A 50 -9.82 -39.92 -3.65
C ARG A 50 -8.97 -39.68 -4.91
N THR A 51 -9.60 -39.58 -6.08
CA THR A 51 -8.94 -39.32 -7.36
C THR A 51 -8.24 -37.97 -7.42
N SER A 52 -8.70 -36.99 -6.65
CA SER A 52 -8.13 -35.64 -6.59
C SER A 52 -7.10 -35.49 -5.48
N THR A 53 -7.15 -36.34 -4.45
CA THR A 53 -6.35 -36.18 -3.23
C THR A 53 -4.84 -36.21 -3.49
N TYR A 54 -4.35 -37.13 -4.32
CA TYR A 54 -2.91 -37.18 -4.64
C TYR A 54 -2.42 -35.91 -5.30
N LYS A 55 -3.16 -35.38 -6.28
CA LYS A 55 -2.84 -34.13 -6.96
C LYS A 55 -2.86 -32.93 -6.01
N VAL A 56 -3.81 -32.91 -5.07
CA VAL A 56 -3.89 -31.88 -4.03
C VAL A 56 -2.67 -31.93 -3.10
N LEU A 57 -2.28 -33.12 -2.66
CA LEU A 57 -1.14 -33.34 -1.79
C LEU A 57 0.19 -32.99 -2.49
N GLU A 58 0.36 -33.38 -3.75
CA GLU A 58 1.52 -32.99 -4.56
C GLU A 58 1.66 -31.45 -4.63
N LYS A 59 0.59 -30.75 -4.95
CA LYS A 59 0.61 -29.29 -5.00
C LYS A 59 0.90 -28.64 -3.65
N LEU A 60 0.35 -29.16 -2.56
CA LEU A 60 0.65 -28.67 -1.21
C LEU A 60 2.11 -28.90 -0.83
N GLU A 61 2.70 -30.01 -1.27
CA GLU A 61 4.11 -30.35 -1.07
C GLU A 61 5.02 -29.43 -1.90
N GLU A 62 4.74 -29.22 -3.17
CA GLU A 62 5.45 -28.28 -4.07
C GLU A 62 5.42 -26.86 -3.52
N ARG A 63 4.30 -26.44 -2.98
CA ARG A 63 4.12 -25.11 -2.36
C ARG A 63 4.72 -25.00 -0.95
N GLY A 64 5.24 -26.09 -0.42
CA GLY A 64 5.96 -26.10 0.85
C GLY A 64 5.09 -26.09 2.11
N PHE A 65 3.80 -26.40 2.02
CA PHE A 65 2.88 -26.50 3.16
C PHE A 65 2.97 -27.83 3.87
N ILE A 66 3.27 -28.90 3.16
CA ILE A 66 3.35 -30.24 3.70
C ILE A 66 4.67 -30.93 3.29
N THR A 67 4.94 -32.06 3.87
CA THR A 67 6.03 -32.96 3.47
C THR A 67 5.53 -34.38 3.44
N SER A 68 6.07 -35.19 2.53
CA SER A 68 5.84 -36.62 2.53
C SER A 68 6.90 -37.35 3.35
N LEU A 69 6.49 -38.42 3.99
CA LEU A 69 7.35 -39.37 4.68
C LEU A 69 7.39 -40.67 3.86
N GLU A 70 8.58 -41.21 3.65
CA GLU A 70 8.75 -42.48 2.96
C GLU A 70 8.10 -43.63 3.73
N GLY A 71 7.36 -44.48 3.03
CA GLY A 71 6.66 -45.60 3.62
C GLY A 71 5.70 -46.27 2.62
N ARG A 72 5.16 -47.42 3.00
CA ARG A 72 4.08 -48.09 2.27
C ARG A 72 2.93 -48.35 3.26
N PRO A 73 1.84 -47.59 3.21
CA PRO A 73 1.54 -46.49 2.28
C PRO A 73 2.35 -45.22 2.57
N LYS A 74 2.50 -44.34 1.53
CA LYS A 74 3.09 -42.98 1.68
C LYS A 74 2.28 -42.18 2.65
N VAL A 75 2.93 -41.47 3.56
CA VAL A 75 2.30 -40.65 4.61
C VAL A 75 2.67 -39.19 4.41
N PHE A 76 1.73 -38.30 4.62
CA PHE A 76 1.92 -36.85 4.50
C PHE A 76 1.75 -36.18 5.87
N LYS A 77 2.47 -35.09 6.08
CA LYS A 77 2.42 -34.32 7.32
C LYS A 77 2.47 -32.82 7.01
N ALA A 78 1.67 -32.01 7.70
CA ALA A 78 1.79 -30.57 7.65
C ALA A 78 3.15 -30.12 8.19
N LYS A 79 3.82 -29.20 7.50
CA LYS A 79 5.02 -28.55 8.04
C LYS A 79 4.64 -27.68 9.22
N ASN A 80 5.61 -27.39 10.07
CA ASN A 80 5.41 -26.46 11.18
C ASN A 80 5.03 -25.07 10.64
N VAL A 81 3.99 -24.47 11.23
CA VAL A 81 3.48 -23.14 10.79
C VAL A 81 4.58 -22.07 10.83
N TYR A 82 5.51 -22.16 11.77
CA TYR A 82 6.66 -21.27 11.83
C TYR A 82 7.60 -21.41 10.62
N GLU A 83 7.85 -22.64 10.16
CA GLU A 83 8.67 -22.91 8.95
C GLU A 83 7.97 -22.40 7.70
N ILE A 84 6.66 -22.63 7.60
CA ILE A 84 5.84 -22.10 6.50
C ILE A 84 5.96 -20.57 6.46
N ARG A 85 5.70 -19.91 7.59
CA ARG A 85 5.82 -18.45 7.72
C ARG A 85 7.21 -17.95 7.29
N LYS A 86 8.28 -18.58 7.81
CA LYS A 86 9.66 -18.18 7.50
C LYS A 86 9.96 -18.25 6.00
N ASN A 87 9.53 -19.33 5.34
CA ASN A 87 9.74 -19.51 3.91
C ASN A 87 8.95 -18.50 3.08
N PHE A 88 7.70 -18.24 3.43
CA PHE A 88 6.86 -17.26 2.74
C PHE A 88 7.40 -15.84 2.93
N SER A 89 7.77 -15.43 4.17
CA SER A 89 8.37 -14.12 4.41
C SER A 89 9.63 -13.93 3.57
N LYS A 90 10.54 -14.92 3.58
CA LYS A 90 11.75 -14.85 2.76
C LYS A 90 11.47 -14.68 1.27
N ASN A 91 10.49 -15.41 0.74
CA ASN A 91 10.13 -15.31 -0.68
C ASN A 91 9.50 -13.96 -1.02
N LEU A 92 8.71 -13.39 -0.09
CA LEU A 92 8.16 -12.04 -0.23
C LEU A 92 9.27 -11.00 -0.23
N ASP A 93 10.22 -11.08 0.70
CA ASP A 93 11.37 -10.17 0.75
C ASP A 93 12.14 -10.20 -0.59
N ILE A 94 12.50 -11.39 -1.07
CA ILE A 94 13.18 -11.57 -2.36
C ILE A 94 12.36 -11.01 -3.54
N LEU A 95 11.03 -11.19 -3.53
CA LEU A 95 10.16 -10.66 -4.57
C LEU A 95 10.19 -9.13 -4.59
N PHE A 96 10.05 -8.50 -3.42
CA PHE A 96 10.04 -7.05 -3.32
C PHE A 96 11.40 -6.43 -3.63
N ASP A 97 12.50 -7.08 -3.22
CA ASP A 97 13.86 -6.68 -3.62
C ASP A 97 14.00 -6.68 -5.14
N LYS A 98 13.60 -7.79 -5.80
CA LYS A 98 13.65 -7.87 -7.27
C LYS A 98 12.74 -6.86 -7.98
N LEU A 99 11.57 -6.54 -7.42
CA LEU A 99 10.70 -5.50 -7.96
C LEU A 99 11.33 -4.11 -7.82
N THR A 100 12.05 -3.88 -6.72
CA THR A 100 12.82 -2.65 -6.50
C THR A 100 13.95 -2.53 -7.53
N ASP A 101 14.75 -3.58 -7.69
CA ASP A 101 15.82 -3.64 -8.70
C ASP A 101 15.28 -3.41 -10.12
N LEU A 102 14.14 -4.02 -10.45
CA LEU A 102 13.49 -3.84 -11.75
C LEU A 102 13.03 -2.41 -11.96
N ASN A 103 12.48 -1.78 -10.94
CA ASN A 103 12.06 -0.38 -10.98
C ASN A 103 13.26 0.55 -11.19
N GLU A 104 14.39 0.28 -10.50
CA GLU A 104 15.64 1.03 -10.68
C GLU A 104 16.19 0.85 -12.10
N LEU A 105 16.20 -0.37 -12.65
CA LEU A 105 16.61 -0.63 -14.03
C LEU A 105 15.75 0.10 -15.06
N LEU A 106 14.43 0.15 -14.87
CA LEU A 106 13.52 0.91 -15.72
C LEU A 106 13.78 2.41 -15.64
N THR A 107 14.12 2.91 -14.47
CA THR A 107 14.49 4.32 -14.24
C THR A 107 15.83 4.65 -14.91
N GLN A 108 16.81 3.73 -14.91
CA GLN A 108 18.11 3.90 -15.58
C GLN A 108 18.01 3.81 -17.12
N GLN A 109 17.02 3.09 -17.67
CA GLN A 109 16.84 2.98 -19.13
C GLN A 109 16.18 4.20 -19.80
N GLY A 110 16.00 5.30 -19.09
CA GLY A 110 15.77 6.62 -19.70
C GLY A 110 14.31 6.95 -20.01
N LEU A 111 13.36 6.32 -19.34
CA LEU A 111 12.00 6.82 -19.20
C LEU A 111 11.67 6.99 -17.71
N PRO A 112 12.27 7.97 -17.01
CA PRO A 112 11.77 8.30 -15.69
C PRO A 112 10.33 8.74 -15.88
N GLN A 113 9.39 8.07 -15.24
CA GLN A 113 8.06 8.67 -15.07
C GLN A 113 8.28 9.90 -14.19
N LEU A 114 8.45 11.03 -14.86
CA LEU A 114 8.67 12.30 -14.18
C LEU A 114 7.44 12.68 -13.34
N ILE A 115 6.28 12.20 -13.76
CA ILE A 115 5.00 12.48 -13.08
C ILE A 115 4.13 11.22 -13.07
N TYR A 116 3.66 10.84 -11.89
CA TYR A 116 2.68 9.78 -11.69
C TYR A 116 1.28 10.38 -11.68
N THR A 117 0.38 9.89 -12.53
CA THR A 117 -1.02 10.33 -12.52
C THR A 117 -1.83 9.43 -11.58
N ILE A 118 -2.53 10.05 -10.64
CA ILE A 118 -3.40 9.40 -9.66
C ILE A 118 -4.84 9.83 -9.94
N TYR A 119 -5.74 8.87 -10.08
CA TYR A 119 -7.16 9.10 -10.30
C TYR A 119 -8.00 8.71 -9.09
N GLY A 120 -9.06 9.46 -8.84
CA GLY A 120 -10.02 9.26 -7.77
C GLY A 120 -9.71 10.09 -6.53
N ARG A 121 -10.77 10.78 -6.04
CA ARG A 121 -10.67 11.75 -4.94
C ARG A 121 -10.01 11.17 -3.68
N GLU A 122 -10.39 9.97 -3.28
CA GLU A 122 -9.83 9.32 -2.08
C GLU A 122 -8.32 9.10 -2.21
N ARG A 123 -7.87 8.56 -3.34
CA ARG A 123 -6.45 8.30 -3.61
C ARG A 123 -5.63 9.59 -3.69
N VAL A 124 -6.21 10.64 -4.28
CA VAL A 124 -5.57 11.97 -4.32
C VAL A 124 -5.39 12.51 -2.91
N LEU A 125 -6.43 12.43 -2.07
CA LEU A 125 -6.36 12.87 -0.66
C LEU A 125 -5.36 12.03 0.16
N GLU A 126 -5.32 10.72 -0.03
CA GLU A 126 -4.31 9.84 0.60
C GLU A 126 -2.89 10.26 0.22
N LYS A 127 -2.64 10.52 -1.07
CA LYS A 127 -1.33 10.98 -1.53
C LYS A 127 -0.98 12.37 -0.96
N MET A 128 -1.94 13.29 -0.88
CA MET A 128 -1.74 14.59 -0.23
C MET A 128 -1.36 14.45 1.25
N LYS A 129 -2.04 13.55 1.99
CA LYS A 129 -1.70 13.24 3.38
C LYS A 129 -0.29 12.65 3.51
N GLU A 130 0.07 11.72 2.63
CA GLU A 130 1.42 11.14 2.59
C GLU A 130 2.50 12.20 2.37
N VAL A 131 2.32 13.08 1.37
CA VAL A 131 3.26 14.17 1.05
C VAL A 131 3.41 15.10 2.25
N LEU A 132 2.31 15.49 2.90
CA LEU A 132 2.33 16.40 4.04
C LEU A 132 2.94 15.75 5.30
N ASN A 133 2.65 14.48 5.53
CA ASN A 133 3.20 13.73 6.66
C ASN A 133 4.70 13.43 6.49
N SER A 134 5.20 13.35 5.26
CA SER A 134 6.63 13.16 4.98
C SER A 134 7.44 14.45 5.06
N ALA A 135 6.81 15.62 5.19
CA ALA A 135 7.51 16.90 5.32
C ALA A 135 8.30 16.97 6.63
N GLU A 136 9.58 17.37 6.53
CA GLU A 136 10.50 17.54 7.65
C GLU A 136 10.83 19.01 7.92
N ARG A 137 10.88 19.84 6.88
CA ARG A 137 11.30 21.25 6.96
C ARG A 137 10.22 22.23 6.53
N SER A 138 9.64 21.97 5.35
CA SER A 138 8.69 22.92 4.75
C SER A 138 7.61 22.20 3.96
N ALA A 139 6.41 22.77 3.99
CA ALA A 139 5.30 22.36 3.15
C ALA A 139 4.61 23.58 2.55
N TYR A 140 4.43 23.59 1.25
CA TYR A 140 3.66 24.62 0.54
C TYR A 140 2.35 24.03 0.06
N ILE A 141 1.27 24.75 0.25
CA ILE A 141 -0.08 24.39 -0.23
C ILE A 141 -0.66 25.60 -0.96
N SER A 142 -0.95 25.47 -2.24
CA SER A 142 -1.65 26.47 -3.04
C SER A 142 -3.01 25.90 -3.44
N THR A 143 -4.12 26.57 -3.13
CA THR A 143 -5.44 26.03 -3.47
C THR A 143 -6.50 27.12 -3.61
N PRO A 144 -7.38 27.04 -4.63
CA PRO A 144 -8.56 27.90 -4.71
C PRO A 144 -9.66 27.49 -3.74
N LYS A 145 -9.58 26.30 -3.13
CA LYS A 145 -10.63 25.71 -2.28
C LYS A 145 -10.13 25.32 -0.88
N LEU A 146 -9.45 26.23 -0.21
CA LEU A 146 -8.84 25.96 1.09
C LEU A 146 -9.85 25.49 2.15
N ARG A 147 -11.09 25.97 2.12
CA ARG A 147 -12.13 25.55 3.06
C ARG A 147 -12.40 24.05 2.96
N GLU A 148 -12.55 23.52 1.74
CA GLU A 148 -12.77 22.09 1.49
C GLU A 148 -11.52 21.29 1.87
N LEU A 149 -10.35 21.75 1.45
CA LEU A 149 -9.09 21.07 1.72
C LEU A 149 -8.80 20.96 3.23
N ARG A 150 -9.13 21.98 4.02
CA ARG A 150 -9.00 21.94 5.48
C ARG A 150 -9.89 20.91 6.16
N GLN A 151 -11.04 20.60 5.63
CA GLN A 151 -11.91 19.55 6.17
C GLN A 151 -11.26 18.18 6.04
N GLU A 152 -10.49 17.98 4.97
CA GLU A 152 -9.86 16.69 4.62
C GLU A 152 -8.44 16.55 5.21
N LEU A 153 -7.64 17.63 5.23
CA LEU A 153 -6.22 17.63 5.61
C LEU A 153 -5.91 18.46 6.86
N GLY A 154 -6.92 18.93 7.58
CA GLY A 154 -6.71 19.81 8.74
C GLY A 154 -5.83 19.20 9.82
N LYS A 155 -6.02 17.91 10.10
CA LYS A 155 -5.23 17.17 11.09
C LYS A 155 -3.77 17.03 10.67
N GLU A 156 -3.52 16.75 9.42
CA GLU A 156 -2.18 16.60 8.84
C GLU A 156 -1.44 17.94 8.81
N ILE A 157 -2.14 19.05 8.52
CA ILE A 157 -1.59 20.42 8.60
C ILE A 157 -1.18 20.74 10.04
N GLU A 158 -2.06 20.50 11.02
CA GLU A 158 -1.76 20.72 12.44
C GLU A 158 -0.61 19.83 12.93
N SER A 159 -0.58 18.57 12.50
CA SER A 159 0.52 17.63 12.79
C SER A 159 1.86 18.14 12.22
N ALA A 160 1.88 18.63 10.98
CA ALA A 160 3.08 19.19 10.37
C ALA A 160 3.59 20.41 11.17
N ILE A 161 2.71 21.32 11.56
CA ILE A 161 3.06 22.49 12.40
C ILE A 161 3.62 22.04 13.75
N THR A 162 3.02 21.03 14.39
CA THR A 162 3.51 20.47 15.66
C THR A 162 4.89 19.84 15.53
N ARG A 163 5.24 19.28 14.37
CA ARG A 163 6.58 18.78 14.05
C ARG A 163 7.59 19.89 13.70
N ASN A 164 7.23 21.16 13.85
CA ASN A 164 8.01 22.33 13.45
C ASN A 164 8.26 22.47 11.93
N VAL A 165 7.41 21.88 11.10
CA VAL A 165 7.43 22.10 9.67
C VAL A 165 6.87 23.49 9.36
N THR A 166 7.58 24.28 8.57
CA THR A 166 7.11 25.58 8.09
C THR A 166 6.02 25.37 7.03
N VAL A 167 4.76 25.48 7.42
CA VAL A 167 3.63 25.35 6.48
C VAL A 167 3.27 26.72 5.90
N SER A 168 3.35 26.86 4.58
CA SER A 168 2.99 28.05 3.82
C SER A 168 1.75 27.78 2.97
N ILE A 169 0.74 28.64 3.06
CA ILE A 169 -0.53 28.48 2.34
C ILE A 169 -0.79 29.68 1.44
N VAL A 170 -1.02 29.41 0.17
CA VAL A 170 -1.51 30.38 -0.83
C VAL A 170 -2.99 30.10 -1.07
N ALA A 171 -3.84 31.08 -0.81
CA ALA A 171 -5.29 30.94 -0.92
C ALA A 171 -5.97 32.28 -1.26
N PRO A 172 -7.22 32.28 -1.76
CA PRO A 172 -8.02 33.48 -1.97
C PRO A 172 -8.24 34.28 -0.68
N ASP A 173 -8.46 35.59 -0.81
CA ASP A 173 -8.60 36.53 0.31
C ASP A 173 -9.74 36.17 1.28
N ASN A 174 -10.83 35.62 0.75
CA ASN A 174 -12.05 35.32 1.51
C ASN A 174 -12.01 34.02 2.31
N GLN A 175 -10.87 33.31 2.33
CA GLN A 175 -10.79 32.02 3.02
C GLN A 175 -9.93 32.10 4.29
N ARG A 176 -10.46 31.50 5.38
CA ARG A 176 -9.74 31.39 6.65
C ARG A 176 -8.63 30.37 6.58
N VAL A 177 -7.46 30.72 7.07
CA VAL A 177 -6.24 29.90 7.06
C VAL A 177 -6.00 29.33 8.47
N PRO A 178 -5.44 28.11 8.60
CA PRO A 178 -5.06 27.53 9.88
C PRO A 178 -4.06 28.41 10.64
N GLN A 179 -4.16 28.41 11.98
CA GLN A 179 -3.16 29.09 12.82
C GLN A 179 -1.79 28.40 12.69
N GLY A 180 -0.72 29.19 12.84
CA GLY A 180 0.65 28.68 12.76
C GLY A 180 1.19 28.51 11.35
N THR A 181 0.42 28.89 10.31
CA THR A 181 0.87 28.86 8.92
C THR A 181 1.31 30.24 8.42
N ARG A 182 2.23 30.26 7.45
CA ARG A 182 2.53 31.47 6.67
C ARG A 182 1.47 31.62 5.58
N VAL A 183 0.91 32.81 5.42
CA VAL A 183 -0.25 33.04 4.54
C VAL A 183 0.10 33.99 3.43
N PHE A 184 -0.21 33.57 2.22
CA PHE A 184 -0.11 34.38 1.00
C PHE A 184 -1.47 34.42 0.30
N ARG A 185 -1.80 35.55 -0.33
CA ARG A 185 -3.10 35.76 -0.93
C ARG A 185 -3.00 35.82 -2.44
N ASN A 186 -3.80 34.98 -3.12
CA ASN A 186 -3.89 34.97 -4.56
C ASN A 186 -5.28 34.48 -5.00
N ASN A 187 -6.00 35.30 -5.75
CA ASN A 187 -7.35 35.02 -6.23
C ASN A 187 -7.37 34.33 -7.62
N SER A 188 -6.21 34.16 -8.25
CA SER A 188 -6.09 33.60 -9.61
C SER A 188 -5.63 32.13 -9.63
N LEU A 189 -5.83 31.42 -8.51
CA LEU A 189 -5.46 30.01 -8.44
C LEU A 189 -6.44 29.13 -9.23
N ILE A 190 -5.91 28.21 -10.02
CA ILE A 190 -6.69 27.31 -10.89
C ILE A 190 -6.55 25.84 -10.54
N ALA A 191 -5.57 25.48 -9.74
CA ALA A 191 -5.28 24.10 -9.31
C ALA A 191 -4.97 24.07 -7.83
N THR A 192 -4.91 22.88 -7.27
CA THR A 192 -4.38 22.65 -5.92
C THR A 192 -2.99 22.06 -6.04
N ASP A 193 -1.99 22.83 -5.61
CA ASP A 193 -0.59 22.44 -5.66
C ASP A 193 -0.08 22.19 -4.24
N MET A 194 0.79 21.21 -4.10
CA MET A 194 1.46 20.90 -2.83
C MET A 194 2.92 20.55 -3.10
N VAL A 195 3.83 21.10 -2.29
CA VAL A 195 5.25 20.76 -2.33
C VAL A 195 5.74 20.48 -0.91
N SER A 196 6.53 19.44 -0.74
CA SER A 196 7.17 19.06 0.51
C SER A 196 8.68 19.09 0.33
N ASP A 197 9.36 19.87 1.17
CA ASP A 197 10.83 19.99 1.27
C ASP A 197 11.55 20.30 -0.07
N GLY A 198 10.81 20.72 -1.12
CA GLY A 198 11.32 20.91 -2.47
C GLY A 198 11.65 19.61 -3.20
N THR A 199 11.33 18.46 -2.65
CA THR A 199 11.68 17.13 -3.21
C THR A 199 10.48 16.32 -3.70
N LYS A 200 9.29 16.62 -3.21
CA LYS A 200 8.04 16.01 -3.63
C LYS A 200 7.04 17.09 -3.99
N ALA A 201 6.35 16.91 -5.10
CA ALA A 201 5.31 17.84 -5.51
C ALA A 201 4.08 17.12 -6.06
N LEU A 202 2.92 17.77 -5.91
CA LEU A 202 1.63 17.28 -6.39
C LEU A 202 0.83 18.46 -6.95
N ILE A 203 0.24 18.26 -8.13
CA ILE A 203 -0.68 19.21 -8.77
C ILE A 203 -2.02 18.48 -8.96
N ALA A 204 -3.08 18.93 -8.31
CA ALA A 204 -4.39 18.33 -8.41
C ALA A 204 -5.41 19.26 -9.07
N SER A 205 -6.40 18.63 -9.73
CA SER A 205 -7.61 19.33 -10.18
C SER A 205 -8.35 19.98 -9.01
N PRO A 206 -9.09 21.09 -9.24
CA PRO A 206 -9.80 21.79 -8.16
C PRO A 206 -10.85 20.93 -7.40
N ASP A 207 -11.36 19.89 -8.04
CA ASP A 207 -12.30 18.92 -7.46
C ASP A 207 -11.61 17.70 -6.84
N LEU A 208 -10.27 17.65 -6.92
CA LEU A 208 -9.41 16.54 -6.46
C LEU A 208 -9.73 15.19 -7.14
N SER A 209 -10.31 15.19 -8.33
CA SER A 209 -10.63 13.95 -9.06
C SER A 209 -9.39 13.27 -9.65
N ALA A 210 -8.33 14.03 -9.88
CA ALA A 210 -7.05 13.55 -10.37
C ALA A 210 -5.91 14.45 -9.90
N CYS A 211 -4.71 13.88 -9.80
CA CYS A 211 -3.48 14.65 -9.60
C CYS A 211 -2.29 14.05 -10.36
N GLY A 212 -1.34 14.91 -10.70
CA GLY A 212 0.03 14.54 -11.03
C GLY A 212 0.90 14.61 -9.77
N PHE A 213 1.61 13.57 -9.45
CA PHE A 213 2.58 13.52 -8.35
C PHE A 213 3.98 13.28 -8.90
N THR A 214 4.97 13.93 -8.31
CA THR A 214 6.38 13.68 -8.59
C THR A 214 7.21 13.65 -7.31
N ASP A 215 8.14 12.73 -7.26
CA ASP A 215 9.25 12.66 -6.30
C ASP A 215 10.60 12.89 -6.99
N ASN A 216 10.58 13.31 -8.27
CA ASN A 216 11.77 13.76 -8.97
C ASN A 216 12.19 15.15 -8.45
N PRO A 217 13.40 15.30 -7.87
CA PRO A 217 13.81 16.55 -7.22
C PRO A 217 13.82 17.75 -8.17
N LEU A 218 14.21 17.58 -9.44
CA LEU A 218 14.26 18.68 -10.42
C LEU A 218 12.86 19.20 -10.74
N LEU A 219 11.88 18.32 -10.91
CA LEU A 219 10.50 18.72 -11.14
C LEU A 219 9.85 19.32 -9.89
N ALA A 220 10.09 18.71 -8.72
CA ALA A 220 9.58 19.23 -7.46
C ALA A 220 10.14 20.64 -7.18
N GLU A 221 11.43 20.88 -7.43
CA GLU A 221 12.07 22.18 -7.30
C GLU A 221 11.48 23.21 -8.31
N HIS A 222 11.21 22.78 -9.53
CA HIS A 222 10.56 23.66 -10.53
C HIS A 222 9.17 24.09 -10.06
N ILE A 223 8.36 23.16 -9.52
CA ILE A 223 7.04 23.47 -8.98
C ILE A 223 7.16 24.33 -7.72
N ASN A 224 8.15 24.06 -6.87
CA ASN A 224 8.44 24.87 -5.69
C ASN A 224 8.75 26.33 -6.08
N THR A 225 9.62 26.52 -7.07
CA THR A 225 9.95 27.87 -7.61
C THR A 225 8.72 28.59 -8.14
N TYR A 226 7.82 27.88 -8.83
CA TYR A 226 6.55 28.44 -9.28
C TYR A 226 5.68 28.93 -8.11
N ILE A 227 5.54 28.12 -7.06
CA ILE A 227 4.76 28.51 -5.86
C ILE A 227 5.43 29.69 -5.14
N GLU A 228 6.74 29.73 -5.05
CA GLU A 228 7.48 30.86 -4.46
C GLU A 228 7.25 32.16 -5.26
N MET A 229 7.17 32.09 -6.58
CA MET A 229 6.79 33.24 -7.40
C MET A 229 5.38 33.74 -7.09
N LEU A 230 4.44 32.83 -6.77
CA LEU A 230 3.10 33.22 -6.33
C LEU A 230 3.10 33.89 -4.96
N THR A 231 4.07 33.57 -4.10
CA THR A 231 4.22 34.16 -2.76
C THR A 231 4.94 35.50 -2.80
N ASN A 232 5.82 35.73 -3.79
CA ASN A 232 6.65 36.93 -3.90
C ASN A 232 6.02 38.05 -4.73
N LYS A 233 4.89 37.85 -5.40
CA LYS A 233 4.14 38.91 -6.02
C LYS A 233 3.50 39.81 -4.94
N LYS A 234 4.25 40.81 -4.47
CA LYS A 234 3.66 42.03 -3.92
C LYS A 234 2.84 42.69 -5.05
N ILE A 235 1.53 42.62 -4.95
CA ILE A 235 0.60 43.47 -5.68
C ILE A 235 0.66 44.84 -5.03
#